data_cd3d7fcddf67334f10d6dc7eeab98b06
#
_entry.id   cd3d7fcddf67334f10d6dc7eeab98b06
#
_cell.length_a   1.000
_cell.length_b   1.000
_cell.length_c   1.000
_cell.angle_alpha   90.00
_cell.angle_beta   90.00
_cell.angle_gamma   90.00
#
_symmetry.space_group_name_H-M   'P 1'
#
loop_
_entity.id
_entity.type
_entity.pdbx_description
1 polymer ?
#
loop_
_entity_poly.entity_id
_entity_poly.type
_entity_poly.pdbx_seq_one_letter_code
_entity_poly.pdbx_strand_id
1 'polypeptide(L)'
;MNTAHTVREVQVPAGTVIHATLHDADFFDAFTTTDPRPAASALQTWLDVLARTPRWTEQLLAVRNKLVRLMGLKDVGQLQDVHPLASGASPTNARSYRVGDRVGIFLIRHLSDTEVVMGQDDKHLDVQVSLTKHGQPGSAPTVVISTVVHIHNTLGHAYMAVITPLHRRIVQAMLQQLALSNHGAR
;
A
#
# COMPACT_ATOMS: atom_id res chain seq x y z
N MET A 1 24.70 -12.11 14.32
CA MET A 1 24.26 -12.46 12.95
C MET A 1 23.32 -11.36 12.51
N ASN A 2 23.73 -10.59 11.51
CA ASN A 2 23.03 -9.43 11.01
C ASN A 2 21.88 -9.94 10.11
N THR A 3 20.69 -10.15 10.67
CA THR A 3 19.50 -10.44 9.85
C THR A 3 19.17 -9.16 9.10
N ALA A 4 19.69 -9.05 7.90
CA ALA A 4 19.39 -7.96 7.00
C ALA A 4 17.87 -7.87 6.86
N HIS A 5 17.30 -6.71 7.22
CA HIS A 5 15.90 -6.34 7.01
C HIS A 5 15.65 -6.18 5.50
N THR A 6 15.70 -7.30 4.78
CA THR A 6 15.66 -7.31 3.33
C THR A 6 14.21 -7.34 2.88
N VAL A 7 13.82 -6.31 2.14
CA VAL A 7 12.57 -6.34 1.38
C VAL A 7 12.77 -7.27 0.19
N ARG A 8 11.86 -8.19 -0.01
CA ARG A 8 11.90 -9.14 -1.14
C ARG A 8 10.52 -9.27 -1.77
N GLU A 9 10.51 -9.53 -3.06
CA GLU A 9 9.31 -9.84 -3.81
C GLU A 9 8.86 -11.27 -3.46
N VAL A 10 7.55 -11.47 -3.35
CA VAL A 10 6.91 -12.76 -3.04
C VAL A 10 5.63 -12.90 -3.84
N GLN A 11 5.02 -14.07 -3.82
CA GLN A 11 3.67 -14.24 -4.35
C GLN A 11 2.64 -13.60 -3.41
N VAL A 12 1.51 -13.15 -3.95
CA VAL A 12 0.37 -12.71 -3.14
C VAL A 12 -0.06 -13.87 -2.23
N PRO A 13 -0.12 -13.68 -0.90
CA PRO A 13 -0.35 -14.78 0.02
C PRO A 13 -1.69 -15.47 -0.19
N ALA A 14 -1.67 -16.78 -0.37
CA ALA A 14 -2.88 -17.58 -0.51
C ALA A 14 -3.75 -17.52 0.76
N GLY A 15 -5.07 -17.57 0.58
CA GLY A 15 -6.03 -17.55 1.68
C GLY A 15 -6.30 -16.14 2.24
N THR A 16 -5.70 -15.09 1.68
CA THR A 16 -6.00 -13.69 2.01
C THR A 16 -7.17 -13.18 1.19
N VAL A 17 -7.82 -12.11 1.68
CA VAL A 17 -8.94 -11.49 0.96
C VAL A 17 -8.48 -10.91 -0.38
N ILE A 18 -7.30 -10.27 -0.42
CA ILE A 18 -6.77 -9.73 -1.67
C ILE A 18 -6.40 -10.84 -2.67
N HIS A 19 -6.02 -12.03 -2.22
CA HIS A 19 -5.72 -13.16 -3.12
C HIS A 19 -6.95 -13.56 -3.94
N ALA A 20 -8.15 -13.43 -3.38
CA ALA A 20 -9.38 -13.74 -4.10
C ALA A 20 -9.65 -12.79 -5.30
N THR A 21 -8.97 -11.64 -5.34
CA THR A 21 -9.10 -10.65 -6.43
C THR A 21 -8.08 -10.82 -7.54
N LEU A 22 -7.24 -11.86 -7.50
CA LEU A 22 -6.23 -12.14 -8.54
C LEU A 22 -6.86 -12.65 -9.86
N HIS A 23 -8.09 -13.13 -9.82
CA HIS A 23 -8.75 -13.61 -11.03
C HIS A 23 -8.86 -12.47 -12.05
N ASP A 24 -8.37 -12.70 -13.26
CA ASP A 24 -8.34 -11.74 -14.38
C ASP A 24 -7.60 -10.42 -14.09
N ALA A 25 -6.70 -10.40 -13.09
CA ALA A 25 -5.89 -9.23 -12.81
C ALA A 25 -4.85 -8.98 -13.93
N ASP A 26 -4.79 -7.75 -14.42
CA ASP A 26 -3.81 -7.32 -15.43
C ASP A 26 -2.41 -7.08 -14.83
N PHE A 27 -2.36 -6.71 -13.55
CA PHE A 27 -1.13 -6.52 -12.82
C PHE A 27 -1.30 -6.92 -11.36
N PHE A 28 -0.30 -7.56 -10.82
CA PHE A 28 -0.17 -7.78 -9.37
C PHE A 28 1.29 -7.87 -8.96
N ASP A 29 1.57 -7.47 -7.73
CA ASP A 29 2.85 -7.70 -7.07
C ASP A 29 2.65 -7.84 -5.55
N ALA A 30 3.66 -8.40 -4.89
CA ALA A 30 3.70 -8.44 -3.43
C ALA A 30 5.14 -8.37 -2.93
N PHE A 31 5.35 -7.63 -1.85
CA PHE A 31 6.65 -7.46 -1.20
C PHE A 31 6.52 -7.73 0.29
N THR A 32 7.51 -8.40 0.85
CA THR A 32 7.55 -8.75 2.27
C THR A 32 8.78 -8.21 2.98
N THR A 33 8.62 -7.95 4.27
CA THR A 33 9.72 -7.68 5.20
C THR A 33 9.37 -8.20 6.60
N THR A 34 10.32 -8.13 7.53
CA THR A 34 10.08 -8.45 8.94
C THR A 34 9.08 -7.45 9.54
N ASP A 35 8.13 -7.96 10.33
CA ASP A 35 7.18 -7.13 11.06
C ASP A 35 7.83 -6.57 12.35
N PRO A 36 8.03 -5.26 12.47
CA PRO A 36 8.63 -4.67 13.66
C PRO A 36 7.67 -4.61 14.85
N ARG A 37 6.34 -4.73 14.62
CA ARG A 37 5.30 -4.63 15.64
C ARG A 37 4.23 -5.70 15.49
N PRO A 38 4.54 -6.97 15.79
CA PRO A 38 3.61 -8.09 15.58
C PRO A 38 2.28 -7.95 16.31
N ALA A 39 2.26 -7.28 17.46
CA ALA A 39 1.05 -7.06 18.26
C ALA A 39 0.13 -5.93 17.73
N ALA A 40 0.60 -5.10 16.79
CA ALA A 40 -0.23 -4.09 16.16
C ALA A 40 -1.16 -4.72 15.11
N SER A 41 -2.35 -4.15 14.90
CA SER A 41 -3.23 -4.58 13.80
C SER A 41 -2.63 -4.26 12.42
N ALA A 42 -3.13 -4.94 11.38
CA ALA A 42 -2.73 -4.68 10.00
C ALA A 42 -2.92 -3.21 9.61
N LEU A 43 -4.06 -2.61 9.95
CA LEU A 43 -4.31 -1.20 9.67
C LEU A 43 -3.35 -0.28 10.43
N GLN A 44 -3.05 -0.56 11.71
CA GLN A 44 -2.08 0.25 12.44
C GLN A 44 -0.69 0.18 11.80
N THR A 45 -0.26 -1.00 11.37
CA THR A 45 1.00 -1.18 10.65
C THR A 45 0.99 -0.42 9.32
N TRP A 46 -0.15 -0.41 8.59
CA TRP A 46 -0.30 0.38 7.38
C TRP A 46 -0.15 1.88 7.63
N LEU A 47 -0.83 2.41 8.66
CA LEU A 47 -0.71 3.83 9.05
C LEU A 47 0.73 4.20 9.40
N ASP A 48 1.47 3.29 10.05
CA ASP A 48 2.89 3.49 10.35
C ASP A 48 3.77 3.51 9.09
N VAL A 49 3.46 2.66 8.11
CA VAL A 49 4.12 2.66 6.80
C VAL A 49 3.91 4.00 6.11
N LEU A 50 2.67 4.50 6.08
CA LEU A 50 2.34 5.79 5.47
C LEU A 50 3.04 6.95 6.17
N ALA A 51 3.06 6.96 7.51
CA ALA A 51 3.70 8.02 8.29
C ALA A 51 5.24 8.11 8.07
N ARG A 52 5.87 7.03 7.62
CA ARG A 52 7.31 6.94 7.34
C ARG A 52 7.66 7.01 5.86
N THR A 53 6.68 7.27 5.02
CA THR A 53 6.88 7.37 3.56
C THR A 53 7.92 8.46 3.25
N PRO A 54 8.99 8.16 2.52
CA PRO A 54 10.04 9.13 2.23
C PRO A 54 9.53 10.33 1.43
N ARG A 55 10.00 11.54 1.73
CA ARG A 55 9.55 12.78 1.04
C ARG A 55 9.75 12.77 -0.48
N TRP A 56 10.73 12.05 -1.01
CA TRP A 56 10.91 11.93 -2.46
C TRP A 56 9.73 11.25 -3.15
N THR A 57 8.94 10.44 -2.44
CA THR A 57 7.71 9.83 -2.97
C THR A 57 6.63 10.87 -3.26
N GLU A 58 6.63 12.02 -2.56
CA GLU A 58 5.72 13.14 -2.84
C GLU A 58 5.98 13.71 -4.25
N GLN A 59 7.25 13.78 -4.66
CA GLN A 59 7.63 14.21 -6.01
C GLN A 59 7.12 13.23 -7.07
N LEU A 60 7.15 11.94 -6.78
CA LEU A 60 6.64 10.91 -7.68
C LEU A 60 5.10 10.93 -7.75
N LEU A 61 4.43 11.22 -6.65
CA LEU A 61 2.98 11.46 -6.64
C LEU A 61 2.63 12.71 -7.45
N ALA A 62 3.45 13.76 -7.39
CA ALA A 62 3.28 14.95 -8.22
C ALA A 62 3.46 14.64 -9.72
N VAL A 63 4.43 13.80 -10.09
CA VAL A 63 4.60 13.31 -11.46
C VAL A 63 3.38 12.48 -11.90
N ARG A 64 2.92 11.56 -11.06
CA ARG A 64 1.69 10.80 -11.31
C ARG A 64 0.50 11.74 -11.55
N ASN A 65 0.28 12.72 -10.69
CA ASN A 65 -0.82 13.65 -10.79
C ASN A 65 -0.73 14.54 -12.07
N LYS A 66 0.49 14.86 -12.50
CA LYS A 66 0.73 15.57 -13.77
C LYS A 66 0.40 14.69 -14.98
N LEU A 67 0.79 13.41 -14.96
CA LEU A 67 0.46 12.44 -16.01
C LEU A 67 -1.05 12.23 -16.11
N VAL A 68 -1.72 12.03 -14.99
CA VAL A 68 -3.18 11.86 -14.91
C VAL A 68 -3.90 13.08 -15.56
N ARG A 69 -3.45 14.31 -15.28
CA ARG A 69 -4.00 15.53 -15.91
C ARG A 69 -3.72 15.63 -17.41
N LEU A 70 -2.49 15.25 -17.84
CA LEU A 70 -2.12 15.24 -19.26
C LEU A 70 -2.94 14.23 -20.07
N MET A 71 -3.34 13.12 -19.44
CA MET A 71 -4.16 12.08 -20.06
C MET A 71 -5.66 12.43 -20.09
N GLY A 72 -6.06 13.66 -19.75
CA GLY A 72 -7.43 14.11 -19.81
C GLY A 72 -8.36 13.50 -18.76
N LEU A 73 -7.79 12.93 -17.70
CA LEU A 73 -8.53 12.40 -16.56
C LEU A 73 -9.07 13.57 -15.71
N LYS A 74 -10.17 14.19 -16.18
CA LYS A 74 -10.76 15.40 -15.55
C LYS A 74 -11.42 15.14 -14.20
N ASP A 75 -11.62 13.88 -13.80
CA ASP A 75 -12.40 13.51 -12.61
C ASP A 75 -11.55 13.14 -11.39
N VAL A 76 -10.33 13.60 -11.30
CA VAL A 76 -9.52 13.49 -10.08
C VAL A 76 -9.70 14.72 -9.18
N GLY A 77 -10.83 15.41 -9.30
CA GLY A 77 -11.18 16.60 -8.50
C GLY A 77 -11.23 16.36 -6.99
N GLN A 78 -11.33 15.11 -6.55
CA GLN A 78 -11.29 14.75 -5.12
C GLN A 78 -9.89 14.42 -4.58
N LEU A 79 -8.85 14.33 -5.44
CA LEU A 79 -7.47 14.16 -4.99
C LEU A 79 -6.86 15.45 -4.44
N GLN A 80 -7.49 16.60 -4.69
CA GLN A 80 -7.04 17.89 -4.15
C GLN A 80 -7.48 18.10 -2.69
N ASP A 81 -8.53 17.43 -2.25
CA ASP A 81 -9.04 17.51 -0.86
C ASP A 81 -8.39 16.47 0.07
N VAL A 82 -7.64 15.53 -0.47
CA VAL A 82 -6.81 14.64 0.35
C VAL A 82 -5.52 15.38 0.66
N HIS A 83 -5.57 16.22 1.68
CA HIS A 83 -4.36 16.77 2.28
C HIS A 83 -3.37 15.63 2.49
N PRO A 84 -2.14 15.76 1.99
CA PRO A 84 -1.13 14.73 2.21
C PRO A 84 -0.98 14.55 3.71
N LEU A 85 -0.66 13.34 4.11
CA LEU A 85 -0.21 12.97 5.45
C LEU A 85 0.96 13.84 5.99
N ALA A 86 1.32 14.89 5.25
CA ALA A 86 2.35 15.90 5.54
C ALA A 86 1.98 16.91 6.64
N SER A 87 0.74 16.96 7.11
CA SER A 87 0.39 17.85 8.21
C SER A 87 0.31 17.06 9.49
N GLY A 88 1.46 16.81 10.16
CA GLY A 88 1.63 16.67 11.61
C GLY A 88 0.53 16.03 12.48
N ALA A 89 -0.52 15.49 11.88
CA ALA A 89 -1.53 14.73 12.58
C ALA A 89 -0.89 13.41 13.03
N SER A 90 -0.80 13.25 14.33
CA SER A 90 -0.46 11.98 14.99
C SER A 90 -1.16 10.82 14.30
N PRO A 91 -0.52 9.65 14.16
CA PRO A 91 -1.13 8.50 13.52
C PRO A 91 -2.48 8.24 14.17
N THR A 92 -3.54 8.50 13.40
CA THR A 92 -4.91 8.30 13.86
C THR A 92 -5.02 6.86 14.34
N ASN A 93 -5.58 6.65 15.51
CA ASN A 93 -5.69 5.32 16.10
C ASN A 93 -6.49 4.41 15.16
N ALA A 94 -5.87 3.30 14.71
CA ALA A 94 -6.51 2.35 13.80
C ALA A 94 -7.89 1.87 14.29
N ARG A 95 -8.13 1.89 15.60
CA ARG A 95 -9.39 1.50 16.21
C ARG A 95 -10.58 2.39 15.85
N SER A 96 -10.36 3.61 15.37
CA SER A 96 -11.42 4.51 14.94
C SER A 96 -11.96 4.21 13.55
N TYR A 97 -11.21 3.47 12.73
CA TYR A 97 -11.60 3.17 11.35
C TYR A 97 -12.56 1.98 11.24
N ARG A 98 -13.41 2.04 10.22
CA ARG A 98 -14.38 1.00 9.83
C ARG A 98 -14.25 0.71 8.33
N VAL A 99 -14.79 -0.43 7.89
CA VAL A 99 -15.01 -0.69 6.47
C VAL A 99 -15.89 0.44 5.90
N GLY A 100 -15.47 1.01 4.78
CA GLY A 100 -16.10 2.18 4.17
C GLY A 100 -15.41 3.51 4.47
N ASP A 101 -14.52 3.58 5.47
CA ASP A 101 -13.73 4.78 5.74
C ASP A 101 -12.58 4.91 4.74
N ARG A 102 -12.04 6.13 4.63
CA ARG A 102 -10.91 6.41 3.75
C ARG A 102 -9.60 6.52 4.52
N VAL A 103 -8.56 5.92 3.93
CA VAL A 103 -7.16 6.12 4.30
C VAL A 103 -6.43 6.72 3.10
N GLY A 104 -6.17 8.01 3.13
CA GLY A 104 -5.71 8.74 1.96
C GLY A 104 -6.76 8.67 0.84
N ILE A 105 -6.35 8.22 -0.35
CA ILE A 105 -7.24 8.06 -1.52
C ILE A 105 -8.03 6.75 -1.52
N PHE A 106 -7.65 5.79 -0.67
CA PHE A 106 -8.20 4.45 -0.68
C PHE A 106 -9.39 4.29 0.28
N LEU A 107 -10.39 3.55 -0.14
CA LEU A 107 -11.54 3.12 0.67
C LEU A 107 -11.21 1.77 1.32
N ILE A 108 -11.40 1.63 2.63
CA ILE A 108 -11.24 0.35 3.34
C ILE A 108 -12.36 -0.59 2.89
N ARG A 109 -11.99 -1.74 2.30
CA ARG A 109 -12.91 -2.79 1.82
C ARG A 109 -12.98 -3.98 2.75
N HIS A 110 -11.88 -4.27 3.42
CA HIS A 110 -11.78 -5.31 4.44
C HIS A 110 -10.89 -4.84 5.59
N LEU A 111 -11.26 -5.23 6.80
CA LEU A 111 -10.53 -4.86 8.01
C LEU A 111 -10.57 -5.99 9.03
N SER A 112 -9.39 -6.52 9.36
CA SER A 112 -9.16 -7.48 10.43
C SER A 112 -7.85 -7.16 11.16
N ASP A 113 -7.53 -7.90 12.21
CA ASP A 113 -6.25 -7.73 12.91
C ASP A 113 -5.05 -8.11 12.03
N THR A 114 -5.24 -9.08 11.13
CA THR A 114 -4.17 -9.63 10.30
C THR A 114 -4.17 -9.16 8.86
N GLU A 115 -5.26 -8.56 8.36
CA GLU A 115 -5.35 -8.07 7.00
C GLU A 115 -6.20 -6.80 6.90
N VAL A 116 -5.70 -5.80 6.20
CA VAL A 116 -6.49 -4.67 5.70
C VAL A 116 -6.42 -4.66 4.19
N VAL A 117 -7.58 -4.59 3.51
CA VAL A 117 -7.67 -4.39 2.07
C VAL A 117 -8.33 -3.05 1.80
N MET A 118 -7.71 -2.28 0.95
CA MET A 118 -8.18 -0.96 0.54
C MET A 118 -8.18 -0.88 -0.97
N GLY A 119 -9.07 -0.09 -1.55
CA GLY A 119 -9.14 0.04 -2.99
C GLY A 119 -9.65 1.40 -3.44
N GLN A 120 -9.40 1.66 -4.70
CA GLN A 120 -9.95 2.78 -5.44
C GLN A 120 -10.32 2.30 -6.83
N ASP A 121 -11.55 2.57 -7.22
CA ASP A 121 -12.07 2.25 -8.55
C ASP A 121 -12.24 3.54 -9.33
N ASP A 122 -11.87 3.46 -10.61
CA ASP A 122 -12.17 4.51 -11.55
C ASP A 122 -12.53 3.91 -12.94
N LYS A 123 -12.90 4.75 -13.88
CA LYS A 123 -13.31 4.31 -15.23
C LYS A 123 -12.19 3.66 -16.06
N HIS A 124 -10.94 3.73 -15.64
CA HIS A 124 -9.78 3.26 -16.38
C HIS A 124 -9.13 2.03 -15.75
N LEU A 125 -9.20 1.93 -14.42
CA LEU A 125 -8.65 0.81 -13.66
C LEU A 125 -9.24 0.75 -12.25
N ASP A 126 -9.27 -0.45 -11.69
CA ASP A 126 -9.51 -0.71 -10.28
C ASP A 126 -8.21 -1.15 -9.64
N VAL A 127 -7.82 -0.48 -8.56
CA VAL A 127 -6.64 -0.84 -7.78
C VAL A 127 -7.04 -1.29 -6.39
N GLN A 128 -6.48 -2.39 -5.95
CA GLN A 128 -6.58 -2.86 -4.58
C GLN A 128 -5.18 -3.01 -4.00
N VAL A 129 -5.03 -2.59 -2.77
CA VAL A 129 -3.80 -2.77 -1.98
C VAL A 129 -4.17 -3.45 -0.66
N SER A 130 -3.32 -4.35 -0.21
CA SER A 130 -3.47 -4.92 1.13
C SER A 130 -2.17 -4.86 1.91
N LEU A 131 -2.30 -4.84 3.23
CA LEU A 131 -1.24 -5.22 4.14
C LEU A 131 -1.72 -6.42 4.94
N THR A 132 -0.96 -7.52 4.83
CA THR A 132 -1.20 -8.75 5.59
C THR A 132 -0.07 -9.03 6.56
N LYS A 133 -0.41 -9.57 7.72
CA LYS A 133 0.54 -9.95 8.77
C LYS A 133 0.59 -11.47 8.89
N HIS A 134 1.80 -12.00 8.87
CA HIS A 134 2.05 -13.42 8.99
C HIS A 134 2.95 -13.68 10.18
N GLY A 135 2.54 -14.61 11.04
CA GLY A 135 3.35 -15.11 12.14
C GLY A 135 3.05 -16.58 12.35
N GLN A 136 4.09 -17.41 12.32
CA GLN A 136 4.00 -18.81 12.70
C GLN A 136 4.87 -19.04 13.95
N PRO A 137 4.47 -19.95 14.86
CA PRO A 137 5.32 -20.33 15.98
C PRO A 137 6.70 -20.75 15.49
N GLY A 138 7.75 -20.12 16.03
CA GLY A 138 9.15 -20.42 15.67
C GLY A 138 9.69 -19.68 14.45
N SER A 139 8.89 -18.86 13.75
CA SER A 139 9.32 -18.01 12.63
C SER A 139 9.27 -16.53 13.00
N ALA A 140 10.16 -15.73 12.41
CA ALA A 140 10.09 -14.29 12.55
C ALA A 140 8.79 -13.77 11.91
N PRO A 141 8.00 -12.92 12.59
CA PRO A 141 6.80 -12.35 12.04
C PRO A 141 7.13 -11.47 10.84
N THR A 142 6.27 -11.49 9.83
CA THR A 142 6.44 -10.74 8.59
C THR A 142 5.18 -9.98 8.22
N VAL A 143 5.36 -8.91 7.47
CA VAL A 143 4.29 -8.21 6.77
C VAL A 143 4.47 -8.36 5.28
N VAL A 144 3.35 -8.42 4.55
CA VAL A 144 3.31 -8.41 3.10
C VAL A 144 2.43 -7.27 2.65
N ILE A 145 2.94 -6.42 1.75
CA ILE A 145 2.11 -5.47 1.00
C ILE A 145 1.88 -6.08 -0.37
N SER A 146 0.61 -6.23 -0.76
CA SER A 146 0.20 -6.74 -2.06
C SER A 146 -0.60 -5.69 -2.81
N THR A 147 -0.44 -5.66 -4.14
CA THR A 147 -1.20 -4.80 -5.04
C THR A 147 -1.81 -5.65 -6.13
N VAL A 148 -3.07 -5.40 -6.46
CA VAL A 148 -3.80 -6.04 -7.56
C VAL A 148 -4.51 -4.96 -8.37
N VAL A 149 -4.38 -5.01 -9.70
CA VAL A 149 -4.98 -4.01 -10.61
C VAL A 149 -5.71 -4.70 -11.74
N HIS A 150 -6.94 -4.27 -11.99
CA HIS A 150 -7.73 -4.62 -13.17
C HIS A 150 -7.83 -3.38 -14.06
N ILE A 151 -7.54 -3.53 -15.35
CA ILE A 151 -7.47 -2.41 -16.30
C ILE A 151 -8.65 -2.48 -17.26
N HIS A 152 -9.41 -1.39 -17.39
CA HIS A 152 -10.65 -1.38 -18.13
C HIS A 152 -10.49 -0.90 -19.58
N ASN A 153 -9.37 -0.24 -19.92
CA ASN A 153 -9.18 0.33 -21.27
C ASN A 153 -7.70 0.64 -21.57
N THR A 154 -7.44 1.03 -22.82
CA THR A 154 -6.09 1.31 -23.33
C THR A 154 -5.38 2.45 -22.57
N LEU A 155 -6.12 3.43 -22.07
CA LEU A 155 -5.54 4.52 -21.28
C LEU A 155 -5.03 4.01 -19.93
N GLY A 156 -5.76 3.09 -19.29
CA GLY A 156 -5.31 2.40 -18.08
C GLY A 156 -4.03 1.59 -18.34
N HIS A 157 -3.92 0.88 -19.46
CA HIS A 157 -2.69 0.17 -19.83
C HIS A 157 -1.51 1.13 -20.03
N ALA A 158 -1.69 2.23 -20.73
CA ALA A 158 -0.65 3.24 -20.92
C ALA A 158 -0.20 3.86 -19.58
N TYR A 159 -1.15 4.14 -18.68
CA TYR A 159 -0.88 4.62 -17.34
C TYR A 159 -0.06 3.59 -16.54
N MET A 160 -0.47 2.33 -16.49
CA MET A 160 0.21 1.27 -15.76
C MET A 160 1.62 0.99 -16.29
N ALA A 161 1.86 1.08 -17.59
CA ALA A 161 3.20 0.93 -18.18
C ALA A 161 4.20 1.94 -17.59
N VAL A 162 3.76 3.17 -17.31
CA VAL A 162 4.61 4.22 -16.72
C VAL A 162 4.70 4.09 -15.20
N ILE A 163 3.58 3.74 -14.54
CA ILE A 163 3.49 3.75 -13.08
C ILE A 163 4.09 2.51 -12.43
N THR A 164 4.03 1.35 -13.07
CA THR A 164 4.51 0.08 -12.49
C THR A 164 5.96 0.14 -11.98
N PRO A 165 6.97 0.60 -12.74
CA PRO A 165 8.34 0.64 -12.25
C PRO A 165 8.51 1.62 -11.06
N LEU A 166 7.70 2.67 -11.03
CA LEU A 166 7.69 3.66 -9.97
C LEU A 166 7.05 3.11 -8.71
N HIS A 167 5.88 2.48 -8.85
CA HIS A 167 5.14 1.82 -7.78
C HIS A 167 6.03 0.82 -7.04
N ARG A 168 6.68 -0.09 -7.75
CA ARG A 168 7.59 -1.10 -7.15
C ARG A 168 8.67 -0.46 -6.28
N ARG A 169 9.29 0.62 -6.74
CA ARG A 169 10.31 1.35 -5.97
C ARG A 169 9.73 2.00 -4.71
N ILE A 170 8.53 2.56 -4.81
CA ILE A 170 7.83 3.19 -3.67
C ILE A 170 7.53 2.15 -2.61
N VAL A 171 6.88 1.03 -2.97
CA VAL A 171 6.50 -0.03 -2.02
C VAL A 171 7.74 -0.60 -1.32
N GLN A 172 8.80 -0.87 -2.07
CA GLN A 172 10.06 -1.36 -1.49
C GLN A 172 10.67 -0.35 -0.50
N ALA A 173 10.69 0.93 -0.84
CA ALA A 173 11.22 1.98 0.04
C ALA A 173 10.37 2.13 1.32
N MET A 174 9.05 2.06 1.20
CA MET A 174 8.14 2.11 2.35
C MET A 174 8.38 0.94 3.31
N LEU A 175 8.51 -0.28 2.79
CA LEU A 175 8.81 -1.47 3.60
C LEU A 175 10.22 -1.42 4.21
N GLN A 176 11.22 -0.88 3.51
CA GLN A 176 12.55 -0.66 4.06
C GLN A 176 12.51 0.28 5.28
N GLN A 177 11.77 1.40 5.18
CA GLN A 177 11.61 2.33 6.29
C GLN A 177 10.89 1.69 7.49
N LEU A 178 9.88 0.85 7.23
CA LEU A 178 9.20 0.09 8.26
C LEU A 178 10.17 -0.85 8.98
N ALA A 179 10.98 -1.60 8.24
CA ALA A 179 11.94 -2.54 8.80
C ALA A 179 13.02 -1.87 9.67
N LEU A 180 13.48 -0.67 9.27
CA LEU A 180 14.48 0.11 10.00
C LEU A 180 13.97 0.70 11.32
N SER A 181 12.65 0.87 11.47
CA SER A 181 12.07 1.48 12.67
C SER A 181 12.28 0.68 13.98
N ASN A 182 12.75 -0.55 13.87
CA ASN A 182 13.03 -1.43 15.02
C ASN A 182 14.33 -1.07 15.77
N HIS A 183 15.20 -0.21 15.24
CA HIS A 183 16.50 0.13 15.82
C HIS A 183 16.49 1.41 16.69
N GLY A 184 15.40 2.15 16.72
CA GLY A 184 15.30 3.42 17.47
C GLY A 184 14.64 3.32 18.85
N ALA A 185 14.23 2.13 19.27
CA ALA A 185 13.50 1.91 20.53
C ALA A 185 14.30 1.02 21.51
N ARG A 186 15.61 1.31 21.67
CA ARG A 186 16.43 0.79 22.78
C ARG A 186 16.99 1.91 23.59
#